data_2e49e40edbf119e10f05add3d709ddfa
#
_entry.id   2e49e40edbf119e10f05add3d709ddfa
#
_cell.length_a   1.000
_cell.length_b   1.000
_cell.length_c   1.000
_cell.angle_alpha   90.00
_cell.angle_beta   90.00
_cell.angle_gamma   90.00
#
_symmetry.space_group_name_H-M   'P 1'
#
loop_
_entity.id
_entity.type
_entity.pdbx_description
1 polymer ?
#
loop_
_entity_poly.entity_id
_entity_poly.type
_entity_poly.pdbx_seq_one_letter_code
_entity_poly.pdbx_strand_id
1 'polypeptide(L)'
;PIYQELARRINLFRMQKNITKLNYGNMDLGLLIDRFWLDGPLQISAMEQVLFISMLAKKKLDFKVSHQEAIAEILEIQKTEDYTLYVKTGWQTATDPGIGWWVGWIERDEKIYAFALNIDMNNINDARLRTELGVASLKVLGLL
;
A
#
# COMPACT_ATOMS: atom_id res chain seq x y z
N PRO A 1 11.19 7.76 9.75
CA PRO A 1 11.15 9.13 10.30
C PRO A 1 10.06 10.00 9.67
N ILE A 2 10.00 10.16 8.32
CA ILE A 2 9.03 11.09 7.72
C ILE A 2 7.57 10.64 7.91
N TYR A 3 7.24 9.37 7.72
CA TYR A 3 5.89 8.85 7.93
C TYR A 3 5.47 8.88 9.40
N GLN A 4 6.41 8.69 10.32
CA GLN A 4 6.15 8.83 11.76
C GLN A 4 5.79 10.27 12.12
N GLU A 5 6.50 11.24 11.57
CA GLU A 5 6.19 12.66 11.78
C GLU A 5 4.83 13.03 11.18
N LEU A 6 4.50 12.55 9.99
CA LEU A 6 3.17 12.74 9.39
C LEU A 6 2.07 12.13 10.27
N ALA A 7 2.28 10.92 10.80
CA ALA A 7 1.32 10.28 11.69
C ALA A 7 1.09 11.10 12.98
N ARG A 8 2.15 11.63 13.61
CA ARG A 8 2.05 12.51 14.79
C ARG A 8 1.25 13.77 14.48
N ARG A 9 1.47 14.41 13.31
CA ARG A 9 0.70 15.60 12.88
C ARG A 9 -0.77 15.30 12.63
N ILE A 10 -1.10 14.13 12.11
CA ILE A 10 -2.48 13.69 11.93
C ILE A 10 -3.13 13.48 13.30
N ASN A 11 -2.43 12.94 14.26
CA ASN A 11 -2.76 12.49 15.62
C ASN A 11 -3.64 11.24 15.68
N LEU A 12 -3.65 10.58 16.85
CA LEU A 12 -4.29 9.28 17.05
C LEU A 12 -5.80 9.34 16.78
N PHE A 13 -6.48 10.37 17.28
CA PHE A 13 -7.93 10.49 17.15
C PHE A 13 -8.37 10.58 15.68
N ARG A 14 -7.72 11.48 14.91
CA ARG A 14 -8.03 11.64 13.49
C ARG A 14 -7.65 10.40 12.68
N MET A 15 -6.52 9.79 12.99
CA MET A 15 -6.09 8.57 12.31
C MET A 15 -7.10 7.45 12.56
N GLN A 16 -7.48 7.18 13.82
CA GLN A 16 -8.45 6.17 14.17
C GLN A 16 -9.79 6.39 13.47
N LYS A 17 -10.29 7.62 13.48
CA LYS A 17 -11.53 7.98 12.78
C LYS A 17 -11.48 7.62 11.30
N ASN A 18 -10.36 7.92 10.62
CA ASN A 18 -10.22 7.67 9.19
C ASN A 18 -9.98 6.18 8.87
N ILE A 19 -9.20 5.47 9.66
CA ILE A 19 -9.01 4.02 9.51
C ILE A 19 -10.35 3.28 9.68
N THR A 20 -11.15 3.64 10.68
CA THR A 20 -12.50 3.08 10.87
C THR A 20 -13.43 3.43 9.71
N LYS A 21 -13.43 4.68 9.23
CA LYS A 21 -14.21 5.14 8.08
C LYS A 21 -13.87 4.37 6.80
N LEU A 22 -12.61 4.02 6.61
CA LEU A 22 -12.12 3.26 5.47
C LEU A 22 -12.37 1.75 5.61
N ASN A 23 -12.77 1.26 6.78
CA ASN A 23 -12.80 -0.16 7.12
C ASN A 23 -11.48 -0.86 6.77
N TYR A 24 -10.34 -0.25 7.17
CA TYR A 24 -9.02 -0.66 6.75
C TYR A 24 -8.45 -1.72 7.70
N GLY A 25 -8.30 -2.95 7.20
CA GLY A 25 -7.81 -4.08 7.98
C GLY A 25 -8.62 -4.32 9.26
N ASN A 26 -7.97 -4.66 10.35
CA ASN A 26 -8.61 -4.84 11.66
C ASN A 26 -8.96 -3.51 12.37
N MET A 27 -8.63 -2.37 11.79
CA MET A 27 -8.90 -1.01 12.30
C MET A 27 -8.27 -0.69 13.66
N ASP A 28 -7.35 -1.50 14.15
CA ASP A 28 -6.71 -1.32 15.46
C ASP A 28 -5.37 -0.58 15.31
N LEU A 29 -5.30 0.66 15.81
CA LEU A 29 -4.07 1.44 15.80
C LEU A 29 -3.25 1.28 17.10
N GLY A 30 -3.82 0.68 18.14
CA GLY A 30 -3.22 0.68 19.46
C GLY A 30 -3.00 2.09 20.01
N LEU A 31 -1.98 2.26 20.84
CA LEU A 31 -1.71 3.52 21.54
C LEU A 31 -0.57 4.34 20.91
N LEU A 32 0.25 3.74 20.04
CA LEU A 32 1.44 4.37 19.47
C LEU A 32 1.20 4.77 18.02
N ILE A 33 0.75 6.02 17.83
CA ILE A 33 0.34 6.56 16.52
C ILE A 33 1.41 6.45 15.43
N ASP A 34 2.66 6.43 15.78
CA ASP A 34 3.79 6.44 14.85
C ASP A 34 4.46 5.07 14.66
N ARG A 35 3.81 4.00 15.17
CA ARG A 35 4.32 2.62 15.10
C ARG A 35 3.30 1.58 14.66
N PHE A 36 2.02 1.92 14.57
CA PHE A 36 0.93 0.97 14.35
C PHE A 36 1.09 0.12 13.07
N TRP A 37 1.80 0.61 12.05
CA TRP A 37 2.09 -0.10 10.80
C TRP A 37 3.45 -0.83 10.79
N LEU A 38 4.30 -0.62 11.82
CA LEU A 38 5.63 -1.23 11.92
C LEU A 38 5.61 -2.49 12.78
N ASP A 39 5.14 -2.34 13.99
CA ASP A 39 5.13 -3.35 15.05
C ASP A 39 3.86 -3.28 15.91
N GLY A 40 2.92 -2.51 15.45
CA GLY A 40 1.65 -2.29 16.13
C GLY A 40 0.58 -3.29 15.76
N PRO A 41 -0.62 -3.14 16.35
CA PRO A 41 -1.71 -4.08 16.20
C PRO A 41 -2.43 -4.00 14.85
N LEU A 42 -2.18 -2.97 14.01
CA LEU A 42 -2.86 -2.87 12.72
C LEU A 42 -2.43 -3.98 11.78
N GLN A 43 -3.40 -4.78 11.36
CA GLN A 43 -3.22 -5.89 10.43
C GLN A 43 -4.18 -5.76 9.26
N ILE A 44 -3.73 -6.18 8.09
CA ILE A 44 -4.51 -6.21 6.86
C ILE A 44 -4.08 -7.40 6.00
N SER A 45 -5.03 -8.09 5.40
CA SER A 45 -4.76 -9.14 4.43
C SER A 45 -4.43 -8.56 3.05
N ALA A 46 -3.79 -9.36 2.20
CA ALA A 46 -3.52 -8.97 0.80
C ALA A 46 -4.82 -8.67 0.03
N MET A 47 -5.89 -9.42 0.29
CA MET A 47 -7.19 -9.19 -0.36
C MET A 47 -7.83 -7.86 0.05
N GLU A 48 -7.83 -7.54 1.36
CA GLU A 48 -8.32 -6.24 1.85
C GLU A 48 -7.48 -5.08 1.28
N GLN A 49 -6.16 -5.28 1.18
CA GLN A 49 -5.26 -4.30 0.59
C GLN A 49 -5.58 -4.05 -0.90
N VAL A 50 -5.85 -5.11 -1.69
CA VAL A 50 -6.29 -4.97 -3.09
C VAL A 50 -7.60 -4.17 -3.19
N LEU A 51 -8.56 -4.44 -2.32
CA LEU A 51 -9.83 -3.69 -2.30
C LEU A 51 -9.59 -2.21 -2.00
N PHE A 52 -8.80 -1.89 -0.99
CA PHE A 52 -8.44 -0.51 -0.65
C PHE A 52 -7.73 0.18 -1.81
N ILE A 53 -6.71 -0.44 -2.40
CA ILE A 53 -5.95 0.09 -3.54
C ILE A 53 -6.87 0.30 -4.76
N SER A 54 -7.78 -0.64 -5.03
CA SER A 54 -8.77 -0.51 -6.11
C SER A 54 -9.69 0.71 -5.91
N MET A 55 -10.10 0.98 -4.68
CA MET A 55 -10.91 2.16 -4.35
C MET A 55 -10.13 3.46 -4.52
N LEU A 56 -8.86 3.47 -4.10
CA LEU A 56 -7.94 4.61 -4.29
C LEU A 56 -7.73 4.90 -5.78
N ALA A 57 -7.37 3.89 -6.57
CA ALA A 57 -7.14 4.00 -8.01
C ALA A 57 -8.37 4.54 -8.75
N LYS A 58 -9.56 4.11 -8.35
CA LYS A 58 -10.85 4.58 -8.89
C LYS A 58 -11.33 5.90 -8.32
N LYS A 59 -10.56 6.53 -7.41
CA LYS A 59 -10.93 7.78 -6.70
C LYS A 59 -12.27 7.66 -5.96
N LYS A 60 -12.57 6.48 -5.42
CA LYS A 60 -13.82 6.14 -4.73
C LYS A 60 -13.72 6.09 -3.20
N LEU A 61 -12.54 6.39 -2.64
CA LEU A 61 -12.42 6.58 -1.21
C LEU A 61 -13.17 7.86 -0.79
N ASP A 62 -13.74 7.85 0.42
CA ASP A 62 -14.45 9.01 0.95
C ASP A 62 -13.48 10.12 1.43
N PHE A 63 -12.69 10.62 0.46
CA PHE A 63 -11.78 11.75 0.55
C PHE A 63 -11.89 12.61 -0.70
N LYS A 64 -11.39 13.85 -0.63
CA LYS A 64 -11.35 14.72 -1.81
C LYS A 64 -10.61 14.04 -2.95
N VAL A 65 -11.17 14.11 -4.15
CA VAL A 65 -10.59 13.54 -5.37
C VAL A 65 -9.17 14.05 -5.57
N SER A 66 -8.93 15.35 -5.41
CA SER A 66 -7.61 15.96 -5.54
C SER A 66 -6.54 15.37 -4.62
N HIS A 67 -6.92 14.91 -3.41
CA HIS A 67 -5.97 14.23 -2.52
C HIS A 67 -5.64 12.83 -3.01
N GLN A 68 -6.61 12.12 -3.60
CA GLN A 68 -6.40 10.80 -4.17
C GLN A 68 -5.54 10.87 -5.44
N GLU A 69 -5.73 11.93 -6.24
CA GLU A 69 -4.89 12.23 -7.40
C GLU A 69 -3.45 12.53 -7.01
N ALA A 70 -3.23 13.38 -6.01
CA ALA A 70 -1.89 13.67 -5.49
C ALA A 70 -1.18 12.41 -4.96
N ILE A 71 -1.92 11.46 -4.34
CA ILE A 71 -1.34 10.18 -3.94
C ILE A 71 -1.00 9.34 -5.17
N ALA A 72 -1.85 9.30 -6.20
CA ALA A 72 -1.54 8.59 -7.44
C ALA A 72 -0.24 9.13 -8.08
N GLU A 73 -0.09 10.44 -8.20
CA GLU A 73 1.14 11.07 -8.71
C GLU A 73 2.40 10.63 -7.94
N ILE A 74 2.31 10.53 -6.60
CA ILE A 74 3.42 10.06 -5.76
C ILE A 74 3.74 8.57 -5.98
N LEU A 75 2.74 7.77 -6.31
CA LEU A 75 2.88 6.32 -6.49
C LEU A 75 3.26 5.92 -7.92
N GLU A 76 3.17 6.83 -8.91
CA GLU A 76 3.56 6.57 -10.29
C GLU A 76 5.07 6.29 -10.36
N ILE A 77 5.44 5.08 -10.78
CA ILE A 77 6.84 4.68 -10.93
C ILE A 77 7.24 4.41 -12.37
N GLN A 78 6.26 4.18 -13.25
CA GLN A 78 6.51 3.93 -14.66
C GLN A 78 5.27 4.30 -15.49
N LYS A 79 5.52 4.99 -16.60
CA LYS A 79 4.50 5.31 -17.60
C LYS A 79 5.05 5.00 -18.97
N THR A 80 4.30 4.24 -19.74
CA THR A 80 4.59 3.86 -21.14
C THR A 80 3.41 4.26 -22.03
N GLU A 81 3.47 3.93 -23.32
CA GLU A 81 2.31 4.10 -24.24
C GLU A 81 1.18 3.12 -23.90
N ASP A 82 1.51 1.92 -23.37
CA ASP A 82 0.56 0.85 -23.14
C ASP A 82 -0.03 0.84 -21.72
N TYR A 83 0.73 1.30 -20.69
CA TYR A 83 0.30 1.25 -19.31
C TYR A 83 0.97 2.31 -18.43
N THR A 84 0.33 2.59 -17.29
CA THR A 84 0.93 3.32 -16.16
C THR A 84 0.93 2.43 -14.92
N LEU A 85 2.07 2.31 -14.26
CA LEU A 85 2.28 1.49 -13.07
C LEU A 85 2.47 2.38 -11.82
N TYR A 86 1.65 2.14 -10.82
CA TYR A 86 1.65 2.82 -9.53
C TYR A 86 1.97 1.83 -8.41
N VAL A 87 2.96 2.13 -7.56
CA VAL A 87 3.46 1.18 -6.57
C VAL A 87 3.83 1.84 -5.26
N LYS A 88 3.58 1.10 -4.17
CA LYS A 88 4.13 1.37 -2.84
C LYS A 88 4.74 0.12 -2.25
N THR A 89 5.96 0.27 -1.72
CA THR A 89 6.63 -0.79 -0.96
C THR A 89 6.46 -0.59 0.54
N GLY A 90 6.42 -1.68 1.28
CA GLY A 90 6.42 -1.69 2.74
C GLY A 90 7.32 -2.80 3.28
N TRP A 91 7.75 -2.66 4.53
CA TRP A 91 8.43 -3.71 5.29
C TRP A 91 8.05 -3.58 6.76
N GLN A 92 7.35 -4.59 7.25
CA GLN A 92 7.06 -4.78 8.67
C GLN A 92 8.18 -5.66 9.25
N THR A 93 8.80 -5.21 10.34
CA THR A 93 10.00 -5.83 10.91
C THR A 93 9.80 -6.37 12.32
N ALA A 94 8.57 -6.38 12.82
CA ALA A 94 8.27 -6.83 14.19
C ALA A 94 8.19 -8.34 14.35
N THR A 95 8.13 -9.08 13.24
CA THR A 95 8.14 -10.54 13.22
C THR A 95 9.42 -11.07 12.60
N ASP A 96 9.76 -12.32 12.87
CA ASP A 96 10.85 -13.04 12.22
C ASP A 96 10.28 -14.31 11.59
N PRO A 97 10.23 -14.40 10.24
CA PRO A 97 10.60 -13.37 9.28
C PRO A 97 9.69 -12.13 9.32
N GLY A 98 10.23 -11.00 8.85
CA GLY A 98 9.46 -9.79 8.61
C GLY A 98 8.58 -9.93 7.35
N ILE A 99 7.64 -9.00 7.15
CA ILE A 99 6.72 -9.04 5.99
C ILE A 99 7.04 -7.89 5.05
N GLY A 100 7.49 -8.23 3.83
CA GLY A 100 7.70 -7.28 2.75
C GLY A 100 6.46 -7.12 1.89
N TRP A 101 6.03 -5.89 1.63
CA TRP A 101 4.88 -5.57 0.80
C TRP A 101 5.27 -4.90 -0.51
N TRP A 102 4.59 -5.24 -1.58
CA TRP A 102 4.60 -4.56 -2.87
C TRP A 102 3.17 -4.48 -3.38
N VAL A 103 2.58 -3.30 -3.30
CA VAL A 103 1.15 -3.07 -3.58
C VAL A 103 0.97 -1.93 -4.56
N GLY A 104 -0.11 -1.96 -5.34
CA GLY A 104 -0.34 -0.91 -6.32
C GLY A 104 -1.41 -1.25 -7.32
N TRP A 105 -1.38 -0.56 -8.46
CA TRP A 105 -2.26 -0.85 -9.59
C TRP A 105 -1.59 -0.51 -10.92
N ILE A 106 -2.14 -1.09 -11.97
CA ILE A 106 -1.82 -0.77 -13.35
C ILE A 106 -3.06 -0.17 -14.01
N GLU A 107 -2.87 0.91 -14.73
CA GLU A 107 -3.85 1.44 -15.68
C GLU A 107 -3.42 1.01 -17.08
N ARG A 108 -4.25 0.21 -17.76
CA ARG A 108 -4.02 -0.29 -19.10
C ARG A 108 -5.35 -0.53 -19.81
N ASP A 109 -5.47 -0.11 -21.08
CA ASP A 109 -6.68 -0.31 -21.89
C ASP A 109 -7.96 0.17 -21.18
N GLU A 110 -7.92 1.36 -20.58
CA GLU A 110 -9.00 1.97 -19.78
C GLU A 110 -9.44 1.13 -18.56
N LYS A 111 -8.66 0.12 -18.18
CA LYS A 111 -8.91 -0.75 -17.02
C LYS A 111 -7.89 -0.51 -15.91
N ILE A 112 -8.32 -0.79 -14.70
CA ILE A 112 -7.51 -0.73 -13.50
C ILE A 112 -7.35 -2.15 -12.94
N TYR A 113 -6.10 -2.57 -12.78
CA TYR A 113 -5.71 -3.86 -12.21
C TYR A 113 -4.98 -3.62 -10.90
N ALA A 114 -5.69 -3.73 -9.77
CA ALA A 114 -5.07 -3.59 -8.46
C ALA A 114 -4.42 -4.90 -8.02
N PHE A 115 -3.27 -4.79 -7.35
CA PHE A 115 -2.52 -5.94 -6.85
C PHE A 115 -1.94 -5.69 -5.47
N ALA A 116 -1.70 -6.78 -4.73
CA ALA A 116 -0.95 -6.79 -3.49
C ALA A 116 -0.15 -8.09 -3.41
N LEU A 117 1.16 -7.95 -3.26
CA LEU A 117 2.09 -9.02 -2.98
C LEU A 117 2.67 -8.83 -1.59
N ASN A 118 2.74 -9.89 -0.81
CA ASN A 118 3.58 -9.93 0.38
C ASN A 118 4.49 -11.15 0.36
N ILE A 119 5.67 -11.01 0.92
CA ILE A 119 6.66 -12.08 1.05
C ILE A 119 7.30 -12.02 2.43
N ASP A 120 7.79 -13.16 2.88
CA ASP A 120 8.67 -13.22 4.04
C ASP A 120 10.01 -12.57 3.71
N MET A 121 10.51 -11.72 4.62
CA MET A 121 11.81 -11.05 4.49
C MET A 121 12.65 -11.29 5.73
N ASN A 122 13.78 -11.99 5.56
CA ASN A 122 14.70 -12.28 6.66
C ASN A 122 15.70 -11.12 6.88
N ASN A 123 15.98 -10.36 5.82
CA ASN A 123 16.92 -9.24 5.87
C ASN A 123 16.68 -8.24 4.73
N ILE A 124 17.42 -7.13 4.75
CA ILE A 124 17.28 -6.04 3.76
C ILE A 124 17.55 -6.48 2.31
N ASN A 125 18.36 -7.52 2.07
CA ASN A 125 18.66 -7.98 0.71
C ASN A 125 17.41 -8.59 0.04
N ASP A 126 16.44 -9.09 0.83
CA ASP A 126 15.17 -9.61 0.34
C ASP A 126 14.24 -8.50 -0.19
N ALA A 127 14.55 -7.24 0.14
CA ALA A 127 13.73 -6.11 -0.30
C ALA A 127 13.60 -6.01 -1.82
N ARG A 128 14.61 -6.45 -2.58
CA ARG A 128 14.58 -6.51 -4.04
C ARG A 128 13.64 -7.60 -4.55
N LEU A 129 13.60 -8.74 -3.87
CA LEU A 129 12.81 -9.91 -4.29
C LEU A 129 11.32 -9.60 -4.40
N ARG A 130 10.75 -8.80 -3.48
CA ARG A 130 9.33 -8.43 -3.54
C ARG A 130 8.97 -7.67 -4.82
N THR A 131 9.88 -6.80 -5.31
CA THR A 131 9.69 -6.06 -6.56
C THR A 131 9.89 -6.98 -7.77
N GLU A 132 10.93 -7.81 -7.77
CA GLU A 132 11.24 -8.74 -8.87
C GLU A 132 10.11 -9.76 -9.05
N LEU A 133 9.62 -10.37 -7.97
CA LEU A 133 8.50 -11.30 -7.99
C LEU A 133 7.21 -10.62 -8.44
N GLY A 134 6.95 -9.41 -7.95
CA GLY A 134 5.77 -8.63 -8.36
C GLY A 134 5.78 -8.32 -9.84
N VAL A 135 6.89 -7.80 -10.36
CA VAL A 135 7.05 -7.53 -11.81
C VAL A 135 6.94 -8.80 -12.64
N ALA A 136 7.60 -9.90 -12.22
CA ALA A 136 7.50 -11.18 -12.90
C ALA A 136 6.04 -11.70 -12.96
N SER A 137 5.31 -11.59 -11.84
CA SER A 137 3.90 -11.99 -11.78
C SER A 137 3.04 -11.17 -12.74
N LEU A 138 3.22 -9.85 -12.77
CA LEU A 138 2.46 -8.98 -13.67
C LEU A 138 2.77 -9.27 -15.15
N LYS A 139 4.02 -9.60 -15.49
CA LYS A 139 4.40 -10.04 -16.85
C LYS A 139 3.74 -11.36 -17.24
N VAL A 140 3.71 -12.36 -16.35
CA VAL A 140 3.02 -13.64 -16.60
C VAL A 140 1.53 -13.42 -16.84
N LEU A 141 0.92 -12.43 -16.18
CA LEU A 141 -0.48 -12.05 -16.38
C LEU A 141 -0.72 -11.19 -17.64
N GLY A 142 0.33 -10.82 -18.38
CA GLY A 142 0.23 -9.98 -19.58
C GLY A 142 -0.14 -8.53 -19.29
N LEU A 143 0.17 -8.04 -18.09
CA LEU A 143 -0.15 -6.68 -17.65
C LEU A 143 1.03 -5.70 -17.83
N LEU A 144 2.26 -6.24 -17.96
CA LEU A 144 3.49 -5.52 -18.28
C LEU A 144 4.13 -6.08 -19.54
#